data_83d3a56dd893b2ba8e7b119b4f52b86f
#
_entry.id   83d3a56dd893b2ba8e7b119b4f52b86f
#
_cell.length_a   1.000
_cell.length_b   1.000
_cell.length_c   1.000
_cell.angle_alpha   90.00
_cell.angle_beta   90.00
_cell.angle_gamma   90.00
#
_symmetry.space_group_name_H-M   'P 1'
#
loop_
_entity.id
_entity.type
_entity.pdbx_description
1 polymer ?
#
loop_
_entity_poly.entity_id
_entity_poly.type
_entity_poly.pdbx_seq_one_letter_code
_entity_poly.pdbx_strand_id
1 'polypeptide(L)'
;MDNYLKAALSVEQLKVSYVQNKKRLPVLDGISFVLEKGKILALLGESGSGKSTCGKSLIGVLPPSAKIDSGTVRFGNGDYVDISDNDINWKTIRGMRIGMIYQDAQLALNPVKTIRVHFEETLRNKPFPSKEAMEKVCYDMLRLLNFDDPERVLNAYPFELSG
;
A
#
# COMPACT_ATOMS: atom_id res chain seq x y z
N MET A 1 -0.95 11.55 -26.49
CA MET A 1 0.34 11.39 -25.83
C MET A 1 0.48 12.20 -24.52
N ASP A 2 -0.30 13.24 -24.31
CA ASP A 2 -0.12 14.17 -23.16
C ASP A 2 -0.68 13.71 -21.80
N ASN A 3 -1.53 12.69 -21.74
CA ASN A 3 -2.17 12.31 -20.49
C ASN A 3 -1.24 11.60 -19.47
N TYR A 4 -0.17 10.97 -19.93
CA TYR A 4 0.76 10.26 -19.04
C TYR A 4 1.71 11.19 -18.27
N LEU A 5 2.00 12.38 -18.79
CA LEU A 5 2.85 13.36 -18.11
C LEU A 5 2.20 13.96 -16.85
N LYS A 6 0.88 13.95 -16.77
CA LYS A 6 0.10 14.43 -15.63
C LYS A 6 -0.28 13.31 -14.64
N ALA A 7 -0.14 12.05 -15.04
CA ALA A 7 -0.49 10.92 -14.19
C ALA A 7 0.49 10.74 -13.02
N ALA A 8 0.00 10.49 -11.83
CA ALA A 8 0.78 9.94 -10.73
C ALA A 8 0.89 8.41 -10.88
N LEU A 9 -0.21 7.79 -11.34
CA LEU A 9 -0.35 6.36 -11.55
C LEU A 9 -1.31 6.10 -12.71
N SER A 10 -0.98 5.15 -13.57
CA SER A 10 -1.90 4.58 -14.57
C SER A 10 -1.91 3.07 -14.42
N VAL A 11 -3.09 2.49 -14.40
CA VAL A 11 -3.31 1.05 -14.36
C VAL A 11 -3.98 0.64 -15.66
N GLU A 12 -3.46 -0.38 -16.31
CA GLU A 12 -3.95 -0.86 -17.61
C GLU A 12 -4.25 -2.35 -17.53
N GLN A 13 -5.47 -2.74 -17.98
CA GLN A 13 -5.91 -4.12 -18.18
C GLN A 13 -5.67 -5.05 -17.01
N LEU A 14 -5.92 -4.54 -15.77
CA LEU A 14 -5.76 -5.33 -14.56
C LEU A 14 -6.80 -6.44 -14.49
N LYS A 15 -6.34 -7.70 -14.50
CA LYS A 15 -7.15 -8.89 -14.31
C LYS A 15 -6.65 -9.66 -13.10
N VAL A 16 -7.57 -10.06 -12.25
CA VAL A 16 -7.28 -10.84 -11.04
C VAL A 16 -8.33 -11.95 -10.89
N SER A 17 -7.87 -13.17 -10.65
CA SER A 17 -8.71 -14.32 -10.37
C SER A 17 -8.40 -14.92 -9.00
N TYR A 18 -9.40 -15.58 -8.42
CA TYR A 18 -9.26 -16.40 -7.22
C TYR A 18 -9.43 -17.87 -7.58
N VAL A 19 -8.65 -18.73 -6.94
CA VAL A 19 -8.77 -20.19 -7.08
C VAL A 19 -9.59 -20.72 -5.90
N GLN A 20 -10.77 -21.23 -6.18
CA GLN A 20 -11.63 -21.90 -5.21
C GLN A 20 -12.07 -23.24 -5.78
N ASN A 21 -11.88 -24.31 -5.00
CA ASN A 21 -12.22 -25.68 -5.43
C ASN A 21 -11.63 -26.05 -6.82
N LYS A 22 -10.38 -25.71 -7.07
CA LYS A 22 -9.65 -25.88 -8.34
C LYS A 22 -10.27 -25.12 -9.53
N LYS A 23 -11.27 -24.28 -9.31
CA LYS A 23 -11.84 -23.40 -10.34
C LYS A 23 -11.29 -21.98 -10.20
N ARG A 24 -11.01 -21.34 -11.33
CA ARG A 24 -10.67 -19.91 -11.39
C ARG A 24 -11.94 -19.09 -11.46
N LEU A 25 -12.06 -18.14 -10.57
CA LEU A 25 -13.17 -17.19 -10.53
C LEU A 25 -12.60 -15.80 -10.80
N PRO A 26 -12.90 -15.17 -11.94
CA PRO A 26 -12.45 -13.81 -12.21
C PRO A 26 -13.14 -12.84 -11.25
N VAL A 27 -12.34 -11.92 -10.66
CA VAL A 27 -12.82 -10.88 -9.74
C VAL A 27 -12.58 -9.50 -10.33
N LEU A 28 -11.46 -9.30 -11.02
CA LEU A 28 -11.22 -8.12 -11.84
C LEU A 28 -11.02 -8.57 -13.28
N ASP A 29 -11.71 -7.91 -14.21
CA ASP A 29 -11.64 -8.25 -15.64
C ASP A 29 -11.33 -7.02 -16.49
N GLY A 30 -10.04 -6.70 -16.63
CA GLY A 30 -9.55 -5.64 -17.50
C GLY A 30 -9.78 -4.23 -16.97
N ILE A 31 -9.65 -4.02 -15.66
CA ILE A 31 -9.79 -2.70 -15.03
C ILE A 31 -8.64 -1.79 -15.48
N SER A 32 -9.00 -0.59 -15.94
CA SER A 32 -8.05 0.44 -16.34
C SER A 32 -8.47 1.79 -15.78
N PHE A 33 -7.53 2.55 -15.25
CA PHE A 33 -7.77 3.91 -14.74
C PHE A 33 -6.48 4.72 -14.65
N VAL A 34 -6.63 6.04 -14.53
CA VAL A 34 -5.53 6.99 -14.34
C VAL A 34 -5.80 7.82 -13.10
N LEU A 35 -4.80 7.92 -12.23
CA LEU A 35 -4.76 8.85 -11.12
C LEU A 35 -3.83 10.00 -11.47
N GLU A 36 -4.37 11.20 -11.57
CA GLU A 36 -3.57 12.40 -11.83
C GLU A 36 -2.82 12.86 -10.56
N LYS A 37 -1.68 13.53 -10.75
CA LYS A 37 -0.91 14.13 -9.65
C LYS A 37 -1.76 15.14 -8.87
N GLY A 38 -1.75 15.02 -7.54
CA GLY A 38 -2.49 15.91 -6.65
C GLY A 38 -4.01 15.71 -6.67
N LYS A 39 -4.52 14.65 -7.31
CA LYS A 39 -5.95 14.32 -7.34
C LYS A 39 -6.26 13.11 -6.47
N ILE A 40 -7.54 12.97 -6.13
CA ILE A 40 -8.11 11.80 -5.45
C ILE A 40 -8.99 11.07 -6.45
N LEU A 41 -8.77 9.76 -6.59
CA LEU A 41 -9.63 8.86 -7.37
C LEU A 41 -10.39 7.95 -6.41
N ALA A 42 -11.73 8.03 -6.43
CA ALA A 42 -12.57 7.15 -5.64
C ALA A 42 -13.00 5.92 -6.47
N LEU A 43 -12.84 4.72 -5.89
CA LEU A 43 -13.38 3.48 -6.43
C LEU A 43 -14.70 3.18 -5.74
N LEU A 44 -15.81 3.28 -6.48
CA LEU A 44 -17.17 3.03 -5.99
C LEU A 44 -17.68 1.67 -6.48
N GLY A 45 -18.56 1.05 -5.72
CA GLY A 45 -19.18 -0.23 -6.06
C GLY A 45 -19.70 -0.96 -4.83
N GLU A 46 -20.49 -1.98 -5.04
CA GLU A 46 -21.07 -2.82 -3.99
C GLU A 46 -20.01 -3.59 -3.18
N SER A 47 -20.41 -4.13 -2.03
CA SER A 47 -19.54 -5.06 -1.28
C SER A 47 -19.25 -6.29 -2.15
N GLY A 48 -17.98 -6.72 -2.16
CA GLY A 48 -17.55 -7.84 -3.00
C GLY A 48 -17.22 -7.51 -4.45
N SER A 49 -17.41 -6.26 -4.92
CA SER A 49 -17.12 -5.86 -6.32
C SER A 49 -15.62 -5.80 -6.68
N GLY A 50 -14.72 -6.19 -5.79
CA GLY A 50 -13.28 -6.25 -6.09
C GLY A 50 -12.47 -5.00 -5.75
N LYS A 51 -13.04 -3.94 -5.13
CA LYS A 51 -12.32 -2.70 -4.78
C LYS A 51 -11.05 -2.96 -3.97
N SER A 52 -11.16 -3.74 -2.88
CA SER A 52 -10.02 -4.11 -2.05
C SER A 52 -9.03 -5.01 -2.77
N THR A 53 -9.51 -5.86 -3.69
CA THR A 53 -8.66 -6.69 -4.55
C THR A 53 -7.84 -5.80 -5.49
N CYS A 54 -8.46 -4.78 -6.09
CA CYS A 54 -7.77 -3.80 -6.92
C CYS A 54 -6.63 -3.11 -6.15
N GLY A 55 -6.91 -2.50 -5.01
CA GLY A 55 -5.87 -1.84 -4.20
C GLY A 55 -4.75 -2.79 -3.76
N LYS A 56 -5.10 -4.00 -3.28
CA LYS A 56 -4.13 -5.00 -2.84
C LYS A 56 -3.25 -5.54 -3.98
N SER A 57 -3.78 -5.66 -5.20
CA SER A 57 -3.01 -6.13 -6.35
C SER A 57 -1.93 -5.14 -6.77
N LEU A 58 -2.17 -3.83 -6.62
CA LEU A 58 -1.17 -2.80 -6.96
C LEU A 58 0.09 -2.83 -6.10
N ILE A 59 0.03 -3.45 -4.93
CA ILE A 59 1.17 -3.63 -4.03
C ILE A 59 1.50 -5.12 -3.79
N GLY A 60 0.85 -6.03 -4.50
CA GLY A 60 1.13 -7.47 -4.44
C GLY A 60 0.88 -8.11 -3.08
N VAL A 61 -0.15 -7.67 -2.33
CA VAL A 61 -0.53 -8.26 -1.02
C VAL A 61 -1.85 -9.03 -1.11
N LEU A 62 -2.03 -9.73 -2.21
CA LEU A 62 -3.15 -10.63 -2.40
C LEU A 62 -2.95 -11.92 -1.59
N PRO A 63 -4.05 -12.59 -1.16
CA PRO A 63 -3.95 -13.90 -0.51
C PRO A 63 -3.42 -14.97 -1.50
N PRO A 64 -2.86 -16.08 -1.00
CA PRO A 64 -2.32 -17.15 -1.87
C PRO A 64 -3.33 -17.76 -2.84
N SER A 65 -4.62 -17.67 -2.54
CA SER A 65 -5.71 -18.10 -3.42
C SER A 65 -5.96 -17.18 -4.60
N ALA A 66 -5.37 -15.97 -4.60
CA ALA A 66 -5.54 -15.00 -5.67
C ALA A 66 -4.31 -14.97 -6.58
N LYS A 67 -4.54 -14.68 -7.84
CA LYS A 67 -3.50 -14.49 -8.86
C LYS A 67 -3.81 -13.25 -9.69
N ILE A 68 -2.78 -12.45 -9.95
CA ILE A 68 -2.83 -11.40 -10.96
C ILE A 68 -2.61 -12.11 -12.31
N ASP A 69 -3.62 -12.10 -13.17
CA ASP A 69 -3.59 -12.75 -14.47
C ASP A 69 -2.95 -11.87 -15.54
N SER A 70 -3.18 -10.54 -15.44
CA SER A 70 -2.53 -9.51 -16.25
C SER A 70 -2.63 -8.15 -15.57
N GLY A 71 -1.82 -7.21 -15.98
CA GLY A 71 -1.94 -5.80 -15.58
C GLY A 71 -0.61 -5.07 -15.62
N THR A 72 -0.63 -3.86 -16.19
CA THR A 72 0.53 -2.96 -16.21
C THR A 72 0.25 -1.74 -15.36
N VAL A 73 1.21 -1.38 -14.53
CA VAL A 73 1.20 -0.15 -13.73
C VAL A 73 2.29 0.78 -14.25
N ARG A 74 1.92 2.01 -14.61
CA ARG A 74 2.86 3.08 -14.98
C ARG A 74 2.88 4.13 -13.89
N PHE A 75 4.07 4.58 -13.54
CA PHE A 75 4.29 5.64 -12.56
C PHE A 75 4.57 6.97 -13.25
N GLY A 76 4.32 8.05 -12.56
CA GLY A 76 4.43 9.42 -13.11
C GLY A 76 5.83 9.87 -13.54
N ASN A 77 6.85 9.07 -13.32
CA ASN A 77 8.22 9.26 -13.84
C ASN A 77 8.47 8.51 -15.17
N GLY A 78 7.44 7.86 -15.72
CA GLY A 78 7.54 7.07 -16.95
C GLY A 78 7.86 5.59 -16.76
N ASP A 79 8.30 5.17 -15.57
CA ASP A 79 8.54 3.75 -15.29
C ASP A 79 7.24 2.95 -15.36
N TYR A 80 7.32 1.75 -15.88
CA TYR A 80 6.20 0.81 -15.88
C TYR A 80 6.62 -0.53 -15.30
N VAL A 81 5.64 -1.24 -14.77
CA VAL A 81 5.82 -2.58 -14.19
C VAL A 81 4.65 -3.45 -14.64
N ASP A 82 4.94 -4.61 -15.20
CA ASP A 82 3.96 -5.67 -15.37
C ASP A 82 3.77 -6.36 -14.01
N ILE A 83 2.65 -6.08 -13.36
CA ILE A 83 2.38 -6.61 -12.01
C ILE A 83 1.92 -8.08 -12.03
N SER A 84 1.77 -8.69 -13.19
CA SER A 84 1.53 -10.13 -13.34
C SER A 84 2.81 -10.96 -13.42
N ASP A 85 3.98 -10.32 -13.56
CA ASP A 85 5.28 -10.97 -13.56
C ASP A 85 5.57 -11.61 -12.19
N ASN A 86 6.00 -12.87 -12.21
CA ASN A 86 6.34 -13.60 -10.98
C ASN A 86 7.65 -13.11 -10.33
N ASP A 87 8.54 -12.50 -11.13
CA ASP A 87 9.86 -12.02 -10.69
C ASP A 87 9.85 -10.55 -10.22
N ILE A 88 8.66 -9.95 -10.10
CA ILE A 88 8.52 -8.56 -9.69
C ILE A 88 9.13 -8.29 -8.30
N ASN A 89 9.96 -7.28 -8.21
CA ASN A 89 10.52 -6.83 -6.95
C ASN A 89 9.56 -5.87 -6.22
N TRP A 90 8.63 -6.42 -5.46
CA TRP A 90 7.66 -5.64 -4.69
C TRP A 90 8.27 -4.63 -3.70
N LYS A 91 9.53 -4.82 -3.28
CA LYS A 91 10.21 -3.89 -2.36
C LYS A 91 10.46 -2.52 -3.00
N THR A 92 10.56 -2.45 -4.32
CA THR A 92 10.72 -1.18 -5.04
C THR A 92 9.40 -0.41 -5.19
N ILE A 93 8.28 -1.06 -4.91
CA ILE A 93 6.93 -0.49 -5.04
C ILE A 93 6.37 -0.16 -3.66
N ARG A 94 6.38 -1.14 -2.74
CA ARG A 94 5.77 -1.00 -1.41
C ARG A 94 6.49 0.05 -0.57
N GLY A 95 5.73 1.04 -0.11
CA GLY A 95 6.24 2.11 0.73
C GLY A 95 7.17 3.12 0.04
N MET A 96 7.64 2.80 -1.19
CA MET A 96 8.48 3.70 -1.98
C MET A 96 7.67 4.47 -3.03
N ARG A 97 6.75 3.79 -3.71
CA ARG A 97 5.91 4.37 -4.77
C ARG A 97 4.43 4.36 -4.39
N ILE A 98 3.97 3.29 -3.74
CA ILE A 98 2.59 3.15 -3.28
C ILE A 98 2.61 2.79 -1.80
N GLY A 99 1.98 3.63 -0.98
CA GLY A 99 1.60 3.31 0.39
C GLY A 99 0.17 2.81 0.46
N MET A 100 -0.16 1.99 1.46
CA MET A 100 -1.52 1.52 1.69
C MET A 100 -1.92 1.72 3.15
N ILE A 101 -3.09 2.30 3.36
CA ILE A 101 -3.74 2.36 4.67
C ILE A 101 -4.89 1.35 4.65
N TYR A 102 -4.88 0.42 5.59
CA TYR A 102 -5.94 -0.58 5.74
C TYR A 102 -7.15 0.00 6.46
N GLN A 103 -8.34 -0.50 6.14
CA GLN A 103 -9.58 -0.10 6.81
C GLN A 103 -9.51 -0.34 8.31
N ASP A 104 -8.89 -1.43 8.72
CA ASP A 104 -8.62 -1.77 10.12
C ASP A 104 -7.10 -1.75 10.33
N ALA A 105 -6.58 -0.57 10.67
CA ALA A 105 -5.14 -0.35 10.81
C ALA A 105 -4.54 -1.15 11.97
N GLN A 106 -5.30 -1.41 13.04
CA GLN A 106 -4.81 -2.16 14.20
C GLN A 106 -4.50 -3.61 13.83
N LEU A 107 -5.33 -4.24 12.97
CA LEU A 107 -5.10 -5.61 12.49
C LEU A 107 -3.89 -5.72 11.55
N ALA A 108 -3.42 -4.61 11.00
CA ALA A 108 -2.22 -4.60 10.15
C ALA A 108 -0.91 -4.55 10.95
N LEU A 109 -0.99 -4.22 12.24
CA LEU A 109 0.16 -4.13 13.14
C LEU A 109 0.33 -5.43 13.94
N ASN A 110 1.57 -5.76 14.30
CA ASN A 110 1.84 -6.88 15.18
C ASN A 110 1.47 -6.50 16.64
N PRO A 111 0.47 -7.15 17.27
CA PRO A 111 -0.05 -6.73 18.57
C PRO A 111 0.96 -6.88 19.72
N VAL A 112 2.02 -7.68 19.55
CA VAL A 112 3.05 -7.90 20.59
C VAL A 112 4.26 -6.98 20.43
N LYS A 113 4.22 -6.04 19.50
CA LYS A 113 5.26 -5.02 19.29
C LYS A 113 4.71 -3.64 19.58
N THR A 114 5.51 -2.80 20.20
CA THR A 114 5.15 -1.38 20.38
C THR A 114 5.16 -0.61 19.07
N ILE A 115 4.51 0.54 19.05
CA ILE A 115 4.50 1.43 17.88
C ILE A 115 5.92 1.86 17.51
N ARG A 116 6.79 2.07 18.48
CA ARG A 116 8.23 2.37 18.26
C ARG A 116 8.89 1.32 17.38
N VAL A 117 8.70 0.03 17.70
CA VAL A 117 9.27 -1.07 16.93
C VAL A 117 8.76 -1.08 15.49
N HIS A 118 7.48 -0.79 15.26
CA HIS A 118 6.91 -0.69 13.91
C HIS A 118 7.55 0.46 13.10
N PHE A 119 7.76 1.62 13.73
CA PHE A 119 8.49 2.72 13.09
C PHE A 119 9.94 2.32 12.76
N GLU A 120 10.66 1.73 13.70
CA GLU A 120 12.05 1.28 13.50
C GLU A 120 12.16 0.26 12.37
N GLU A 121 11.25 -0.72 12.30
CA GLU A 121 11.21 -1.70 11.20
C GLU A 121 10.94 -1.05 9.84
N THR A 122 10.02 -0.09 9.80
CA THR A 122 9.66 0.62 8.57
C THR A 122 10.81 1.51 8.07
N LEU A 123 11.52 2.14 9.00
CA LEU A 123 12.59 3.10 8.71
C LEU A 123 13.96 2.47 8.57
N ARG A 124 14.12 1.18 8.95
CA ARG A 124 15.41 0.46 9.00
C ARG A 124 16.25 0.59 7.72
N ASN A 125 15.62 0.58 6.56
CA ASN A 125 16.31 0.62 5.27
C ASN A 125 16.46 2.03 4.71
N LYS A 126 16.11 3.07 5.48
CA LYS A 126 16.29 4.46 5.07
C LYS A 126 17.60 5.01 5.64
N PRO A 127 18.33 5.84 4.89
CA PRO A 127 19.57 6.44 5.39
C PRO A 127 19.25 7.51 6.44
N PHE A 128 19.50 7.20 7.69
CA PHE A 128 19.51 8.18 8.78
C PHE A 128 20.94 8.40 9.27
N PRO A 129 21.32 9.64 9.56
CA PRO A 129 22.66 9.96 10.06
C PRO A 129 22.91 9.41 11.48
N SER A 130 21.86 9.23 12.28
CA SER A 130 21.94 8.67 13.63
C SER A 130 20.57 8.10 14.07
N LYS A 131 20.55 7.37 15.20
CA LYS A 131 19.31 6.87 15.81
C LYS A 131 18.42 8.01 16.28
N GLU A 132 19.01 9.08 16.82
CA GLU A 132 18.29 10.28 17.29
C GLU A 132 17.61 11.00 16.12
N ALA A 133 18.25 11.03 14.95
CA ALA A 133 17.64 11.61 13.75
C ALA A 133 16.41 10.80 13.28
N MET A 134 16.48 9.48 13.34
CA MET A 134 15.34 8.60 13.04
C MET A 134 14.22 8.80 14.05
N GLU A 135 14.54 8.85 15.33
CA GLU A 135 13.59 9.05 16.41
C GLU A 135 12.87 10.40 16.28
N LYS A 136 13.62 11.47 15.98
CA LYS A 136 13.03 12.78 15.70
C LYS A 136 11.98 12.73 14.61
N VAL A 137 12.22 12.00 13.51
CA VAL A 137 11.23 11.82 12.44
C VAL A 137 9.97 11.16 12.96
N CYS A 138 10.07 10.15 13.83
CA CYS A 138 8.90 9.51 14.45
C CYS A 138 8.07 10.50 15.27
N TYR A 139 8.73 11.31 16.08
CA TYR A 139 8.06 12.36 16.87
C TYR A 139 7.37 13.40 15.98
N ASP A 140 8.08 13.89 14.96
CA ASP A 140 7.55 14.92 14.06
C ASP A 140 6.34 14.40 13.28
N MET A 141 6.36 13.12 12.85
CA MET A 141 5.22 12.48 12.19
C MET A 141 4.01 12.34 13.12
N LEU A 142 4.20 11.91 14.37
CA LEU A 142 3.12 11.79 15.33
C LEU A 142 2.51 13.15 15.68
N ARG A 143 3.34 14.20 15.83
CA ARG A 143 2.86 15.57 16.03
C ARG A 143 2.07 16.10 14.84
N LEU A 144 2.53 15.81 13.61
CA LEU A 144 1.80 16.16 12.38
C LEU A 144 0.41 15.52 12.34
N LEU A 145 0.27 14.34 12.93
CA LEU A 145 -1.01 13.62 13.06
C LEU A 145 -1.81 14.04 14.32
N ASN A 146 -1.40 15.14 15.00
CA ASN A 146 -2.04 15.71 16.18
C ASN A 146 -2.06 14.77 17.41
N PHE A 147 -1.04 13.92 17.57
CA PHE A 147 -0.83 13.23 18.83
C PHE A 147 -0.11 14.18 19.83
N ASP A 148 -0.76 14.48 20.94
CA ASP A 148 -0.24 15.40 21.96
C ASP A 148 0.98 14.84 22.69
N ASP A 149 1.02 13.52 22.91
CA ASP A 149 2.09 12.82 23.60
C ASP A 149 2.68 11.71 22.71
N PRO A 150 3.61 12.07 21.80
CA PRO A 150 4.27 11.11 20.94
C PRO A 150 5.06 10.03 21.69
N GLU A 151 5.66 10.35 22.84
CA GLU A 151 6.43 9.36 23.63
C GLU A 151 5.51 8.25 24.14
N ARG A 152 4.38 8.60 24.70
CA ARG A 152 3.37 7.65 25.15
C ARG A 152 2.91 6.77 23.98
N VAL A 153 2.64 7.36 22.82
CA VAL A 153 2.20 6.63 21.62
C VAL A 153 3.27 5.67 21.14
N LEU A 154 4.53 6.09 21.07
CA LEU A 154 5.63 5.23 20.63
C LEU A 154 5.83 4.01 21.54
N ASN A 155 5.59 4.17 22.84
CA ASN A 155 5.75 3.10 23.81
C ASN A 155 4.50 2.23 23.98
N ALA A 156 3.37 2.64 23.41
CA ALA A 156 2.12 1.89 23.46
C ALA A 156 2.13 0.69 22.50
N TYR A 157 1.34 -0.32 22.82
CA TYR A 157 0.98 -1.40 21.90
C TYR A 157 -0.22 -0.99 21.03
N PRO A 158 -0.41 -1.60 19.83
CA PRO A 158 -1.52 -1.24 18.95
C PRO A 158 -2.89 -1.27 19.60
N PHE A 159 -3.16 -2.23 20.47
CA PHE A 159 -4.45 -2.37 21.15
C PHE A 159 -4.69 -1.32 22.27
N GLU A 160 -3.66 -0.59 22.70
CA GLU A 160 -3.77 0.48 23.70
C GLU A 160 -4.13 1.84 23.06
N LEU A 161 -4.09 1.91 21.74
CA LEU A 161 -4.46 3.10 21.00
C LEU A 161 -5.92 2.98 20.57
N SER A 162 -6.77 3.87 21.05
CA SER A 162 -8.12 4.05 20.52
C SER A 162 -8.05 4.58 19.09
N GLY A 163 -8.88 4.03 18.21
CA GLY A 163 -9.02 4.51 16.84
C GLY A 163 -9.59 5.91 16.76
#